data_45e44680af378b64714970f7f2d729b7
#
_entry.id   45e44680af378b64714970f7f2d729b7
#
_cell.length_a   1.000
_cell.length_b   1.000
_cell.length_c   1.000
_cell.angle_alpha   90.00
_cell.angle_beta   90.00
_cell.angle_gamma   90.00
#
_symmetry.space_group_name_H-M   'P 1'
#
loop_
_entity.id
_entity.type
_entity.pdbx_description
1 polymer ?
#
loop_
_entity_poly.entity_id
_entity_poly.type
_entity_poly.pdbx_seq_one_letter_code
_entity_poly.pdbx_strand_id
1 'polypeptide(L)'
;MAKGSKGFAVVTGASSGIGRELARVFAENGYDLFVTSGSEKIETAVPEFEALGVEVSSTQADLSTYEGVEKLWQAIKATGRPVDAIAINAGIGVGGDFARETELEDELKLVQLNVTSVVHLAKRVLQDMVARGSGRVLVTSSIAGTMPTPLEAVYGASKAFELSFVQSLRAELKDTGVTITALQPGPTNTNFFHRAGMDDTKVGSEGKYTNDPRDVARQGYEALMDGKDHIFAASMKTKMEGELGKFIPDSLKAEQHRKMAEPKKKAS
;
A
#
# COMPACT_ATOMS: atom_id res chain seq x y z
N MET A 1 -33.29 -3.16 -5.93
CA MET A 1 -33.08 -3.90 -4.66
C MET A 1 -31.60 -3.81 -4.35
N ALA A 2 -31.21 -3.18 -3.26
CA ALA A 2 -29.82 -3.13 -2.81
C ALA A 2 -29.35 -4.60 -2.62
N LYS A 3 -28.27 -5.00 -3.29
CA LYS A 3 -27.60 -6.27 -3.01
C LYS A 3 -27.15 -6.18 -1.55
N GLY A 4 -27.50 -7.18 -0.73
CA GLY A 4 -26.98 -7.26 0.63
C GLY A 4 -25.45 -7.14 0.64
N SER A 5 -24.90 -6.37 1.58
CA SER A 5 -23.46 -6.19 1.72
C SER A 5 -22.77 -7.55 1.94
N LYS A 6 -21.65 -7.76 1.23
CA LYS A 6 -20.80 -8.95 1.39
C LYS A 6 -19.92 -8.89 2.64
N GLY A 7 -19.73 -7.68 3.19
CA GLY A 7 -18.89 -7.42 4.35
C GLY A 7 -18.49 -5.94 4.43
N PHE A 8 -17.61 -5.63 5.38
CA PHE A 8 -17.11 -4.27 5.62
C PHE A 8 -15.59 -4.22 5.43
N ALA A 9 -15.15 -3.39 4.49
CA ALA A 9 -13.75 -3.24 4.15
C ALA A 9 -13.21 -1.84 4.49
N VAL A 10 -12.01 -1.80 5.04
CA VAL A 10 -11.28 -0.55 5.33
C VAL A 10 -10.15 -0.38 4.33
N VAL A 11 -9.99 0.83 3.76
CA VAL A 11 -8.89 1.12 2.83
C VAL A 11 -8.20 2.43 3.22
N THR A 12 -6.89 2.36 3.49
CA THR A 12 -6.09 3.54 3.77
C THR A 12 -5.40 4.08 2.51
N GLY A 13 -5.24 5.41 2.42
CA GLY A 13 -4.69 6.04 1.22
C GLY A 13 -5.64 6.00 0.02
N ALA A 14 -6.95 5.96 0.26
CA ALA A 14 -7.98 5.73 -0.77
C ALA A 14 -8.31 6.95 -1.64
N SER A 15 -7.66 8.10 -1.44
CA SER A 15 -7.92 9.30 -2.25
C SER A 15 -7.30 9.26 -3.64
N SER A 16 -6.34 8.36 -3.91
CA SER A 16 -5.63 8.28 -5.20
C SER A 16 -4.92 6.94 -5.43
N GLY A 17 -4.49 6.70 -6.65
CA GLY A 17 -3.61 5.59 -7.03
C GLY A 17 -4.15 4.22 -6.65
N ILE A 18 -3.26 3.34 -6.18
CA ILE A 18 -3.60 1.95 -5.84
C ILE A 18 -4.68 1.89 -4.76
N GLY A 19 -4.63 2.75 -3.73
CA GLY A 19 -5.62 2.76 -2.66
C GLY A 19 -7.03 3.10 -3.15
N ARG A 20 -7.16 4.06 -4.07
CA ARG A 20 -8.46 4.39 -4.70
C ARG A 20 -9.01 3.22 -5.52
N GLU A 21 -8.14 2.56 -6.29
CA GLU A 21 -8.57 1.41 -7.07
C GLU A 21 -8.86 0.18 -6.19
N LEU A 22 -8.15 -0.03 -5.07
CA LEU A 22 -8.50 -1.06 -4.08
C LEU A 22 -9.90 -0.80 -3.49
N ALA A 23 -10.19 0.45 -3.08
CA ALA A 23 -11.53 0.81 -2.57
C ALA A 23 -12.60 0.52 -3.62
N ARG A 24 -12.35 0.91 -4.89
CA ARG A 24 -13.26 0.62 -6.00
C ARG A 24 -13.47 -0.89 -6.20
N VAL A 25 -12.41 -1.69 -6.20
CA VAL A 25 -12.51 -3.15 -6.37
C VAL A 25 -13.28 -3.80 -5.22
N PHE A 26 -13.08 -3.36 -3.98
CA PHE A 26 -13.90 -3.83 -2.85
C PHE A 26 -15.39 -3.48 -3.03
N ALA A 27 -15.72 -2.23 -3.42
CA ALA A 27 -17.09 -1.80 -3.69
C ALA A 27 -17.74 -2.61 -4.82
N GLU A 28 -17.07 -2.81 -5.95
CA GLU A 28 -17.53 -3.62 -7.09
C GLU A 28 -17.83 -5.08 -6.68
N ASN A 29 -17.13 -5.57 -5.66
CA ASN A 29 -17.36 -6.89 -5.09
C ASN A 29 -18.38 -6.91 -3.95
N GLY A 30 -19.08 -5.80 -3.70
CA GLY A 30 -20.21 -5.70 -2.77
C GLY A 30 -19.81 -5.49 -1.30
N TYR A 31 -18.59 -5.01 -1.02
CA TYR A 31 -18.21 -4.59 0.32
C TYR A 31 -18.63 -3.15 0.57
N ASP A 32 -19.23 -2.88 1.71
CA ASP A 32 -19.32 -1.52 2.23
C ASP A 32 -17.95 -1.04 2.68
N LEU A 33 -17.70 0.25 2.61
CA LEU A 33 -16.37 0.79 2.76
C LEU A 33 -16.24 1.74 3.96
N PHE A 34 -15.07 1.68 4.60
CA PHE A 34 -14.51 2.79 5.36
C PHE A 34 -13.21 3.23 4.68
N VAL A 35 -13.16 4.48 4.22
CA VAL A 35 -12.00 4.99 3.49
C VAL A 35 -11.32 6.14 4.22
N THR A 36 -9.99 6.22 4.15
CA THR A 36 -9.24 7.32 4.76
C THR A 36 -8.06 7.78 3.91
N SER A 37 -7.71 9.02 4.08
CA SER A 37 -6.46 9.61 3.56
C SER A 37 -6.06 10.81 4.41
N GLY A 38 -4.80 11.22 4.34
CA GLY A 38 -4.31 12.46 4.95
C GLY A 38 -4.77 13.73 4.23
N SER A 39 -5.37 13.61 3.05
CA SER A 39 -5.83 14.71 2.20
C SER A 39 -7.35 14.81 2.18
N GLU A 40 -7.87 16.03 2.13
CA GLU A 40 -9.29 16.35 1.92
C GLU A 40 -9.86 15.73 0.63
N LYS A 41 -9.01 15.34 -0.32
CA LYS A 41 -9.44 14.64 -1.54
C LYS A 41 -10.19 13.35 -1.28
N ILE A 42 -10.17 12.84 -0.05
CA ILE A 42 -10.97 11.65 0.31
C ILE A 42 -12.46 11.93 0.15
N GLU A 43 -12.93 13.13 0.53
CA GLU A 43 -14.33 13.54 0.43
C GLU A 43 -14.81 13.55 -1.03
N THR A 44 -13.94 13.91 -1.98
CA THR A 44 -14.28 13.91 -3.41
C THR A 44 -14.27 12.50 -4.02
N ALA A 45 -13.63 11.52 -3.39
CA ALA A 45 -13.60 10.14 -3.86
C ALA A 45 -14.83 9.33 -3.37
N VAL A 46 -15.44 9.69 -2.25
CA VAL A 46 -16.60 8.98 -1.65
C VAL A 46 -17.75 8.79 -2.65
N PRO A 47 -18.25 9.84 -3.35
CA PRO A 47 -19.38 9.67 -4.28
C PRO A 47 -19.11 8.66 -5.40
N GLU A 48 -17.86 8.48 -5.80
CA GLU A 48 -17.52 7.51 -6.83
C GLU A 48 -17.68 6.07 -6.35
N PHE A 49 -17.41 5.82 -5.08
CA PHE A 49 -17.59 4.49 -4.48
C PHE A 49 -19.08 4.23 -4.19
N GLU A 50 -19.81 5.24 -3.70
CA GLU A 50 -21.26 5.15 -3.47
C GLU A 50 -22.02 4.86 -4.77
N ALA A 51 -21.57 5.40 -5.90
CA ALA A 51 -22.15 5.13 -7.21
C ALA A 51 -22.09 3.65 -7.62
N LEU A 52 -21.26 2.83 -6.94
CA LEU A 52 -21.18 1.38 -7.11
C LEU A 52 -22.23 0.62 -6.28
N GLY A 53 -23.07 1.34 -5.53
CA GLY A 53 -24.22 0.78 -4.79
C GLY A 53 -23.87 0.18 -3.43
N VAL A 54 -22.80 0.65 -2.80
CA VAL A 54 -22.36 0.27 -1.44
C VAL A 54 -22.43 1.46 -0.48
N GLU A 55 -22.50 1.20 0.82
CA GLU A 55 -22.37 2.24 1.84
C GLU A 55 -20.90 2.63 2.02
N VAL A 56 -20.62 3.93 2.11
CA VAL A 56 -19.26 4.45 2.28
C VAL A 56 -19.21 5.41 3.45
N SER A 57 -18.29 5.15 4.37
CA SER A 57 -17.91 6.10 5.42
C SER A 57 -16.47 6.55 5.18
N SER A 58 -16.17 7.77 5.57
CA SER A 58 -14.82 8.34 5.39
C SER A 58 -14.34 9.08 6.63
N THR A 59 -13.03 9.21 6.76
CA THR A 59 -12.41 10.16 7.67
C THR A 59 -11.08 10.65 7.11
N GLN A 60 -10.83 11.95 7.19
CA GLN A 60 -9.50 12.47 6.96
C GLN A 60 -8.65 12.25 8.21
N ALA A 61 -7.50 11.56 8.05
CA ALA A 61 -6.56 11.30 9.13
C ALA A 61 -5.12 11.24 8.59
N ASP A 62 -4.22 11.96 9.25
CA ASP A 62 -2.78 11.86 8.98
C ASP A 62 -2.21 10.65 9.73
N LEU A 63 -2.05 9.55 9.03
CA LEU A 63 -1.55 8.31 9.62
C LEU A 63 -0.05 8.35 9.94
N SER A 64 0.68 9.41 9.60
CA SER A 64 2.06 9.59 10.07
C SER A 64 2.14 9.97 11.56
N THR A 65 1.00 10.20 12.21
CA THR A 65 0.92 10.53 13.63
C THR A 65 0.19 9.43 14.41
N TYR A 66 0.54 9.27 15.70
CA TYR A 66 -0.16 8.35 16.60
C TYR A 66 -1.66 8.70 16.70
N GLU A 67 -1.94 9.99 16.87
CA GLU A 67 -3.30 10.53 17.01
C GLU A 67 -4.13 10.30 15.75
N GLY A 68 -3.53 10.41 14.57
CA GLY A 68 -4.20 10.16 13.29
C GLY A 68 -4.61 8.69 13.13
N VAL A 69 -3.75 7.74 13.54
CA VAL A 69 -4.09 6.32 13.53
C VAL A 69 -5.19 6.01 14.54
N GLU A 70 -5.12 6.56 15.76
CA GLU A 70 -6.18 6.37 16.76
C GLU A 70 -7.50 7.03 16.33
N LYS A 71 -7.46 8.23 15.71
CA LYS A 71 -8.64 8.86 15.12
C LYS A 71 -9.34 7.95 14.11
N LEU A 72 -8.56 7.36 13.19
CA LEU A 72 -9.09 6.40 12.22
C LEU A 72 -9.69 5.19 12.93
N TRP A 73 -8.96 4.60 13.87
CA TRP A 73 -9.43 3.42 14.59
C TRP A 73 -10.73 3.67 15.35
N GLN A 74 -10.83 4.79 16.07
CA GLN A 74 -12.05 5.16 16.80
C GLN A 74 -13.22 5.41 15.83
N ALA A 75 -12.99 6.04 14.69
CA ALA A 75 -14.02 6.24 13.68
C ALA A 75 -14.54 4.92 13.09
N ILE A 76 -13.64 3.95 12.84
CA ILE A 76 -14.04 2.60 12.41
C ILE A 76 -14.88 1.91 13.50
N LYS A 77 -14.44 1.95 14.77
CA LYS A 77 -15.16 1.35 15.90
C LYS A 77 -16.53 1.99 16.11
N ALA A 78 -16.69 3.29 15.88
CA ALA A 78 -17.95 4.00 16.00
C ALA A 78 -19.02 3.52 15.00
N THR A 79 -18.63 2.88 13.90
CA THR A 79 -19.60 2.25 12.97
C THR A 79 -20.33 1.05 13.58
N GLY A 80 -19.80 0.47 14.66
CA GLY A 80 -20.31 -0.76 15.27
C GLY A 80 -20.16 -2.02 14.41
N ARG A 81 -19.50 -1.90 13.25
CA ARG A 81 -19.34 -3.00 12.28
C ARG A 81 -18.01 -3.72 12.47
N PRO A 82 -17.98 -5.05 12.35
CA PRO A 82 -16.73 -5.79 12.30
C PRO A 82 -15.98 -5.52 10.99
N VAL A 83 -14.67 -5.35 11.05
CA VAL A 83 -13.83 -5.20 9.86
C VAL A 83 -13.56 -6.57 9.26
N ASP A 84 -14.16 -6.89 8.11
CA ASP A 84 -13.97 -8.19 7.42
C ASP A 84 -12.69 -8.21 6.59
N ALA A 85 -12.34 -7.06 6.01
CA ALA A 85 -11.10 -6.89 5.26
C ALA A 85 -10.50 -5.50 5.50
N ILE A 86 -9.18 -5.40 5.48
CA ILE A 86 -8.48 -4.12 5.50
C ILE A 86 -7.34 -4.11 4.48
N ALA A 87 -7.22 -3.01 3.72
CA ALA A 87 -6.05 -2.69 2.93
C ALA A 87 -5.26 -1.55 3.59
N ILE A 88 -4.17 -1.90 4.26
CA ILE A 88 -3.20 -0.96 4.80
C ILE A 88 -2.28 -0.57 3.63
N ASN A 89 -2.67 0.51 2.93
CA ASN A 89 -2.07 0.90 1.66
C ASN A 89 -1.42 2.30 1.70
N ALA A 90 -1.79 3.15 2.66
CA ALA A 90 -1.21 4.49 2.76
C ALA A 90 0.32 4.42 2.88
N GLY A 91 1.01 5.19 2.05
CA GLY A 91 2.47 5.24 2.04
C GLY A 91 2.98 6.37 1.16
N ILE A 92 4.22 6.78 1.41
CA ILE A 92 4.95 7.79 0.64
C ILE A 92 6.34 7.27 0.27
N GLY A 93 6.96 7.91 -0.72
CA GLY A 93 8.37 7.77 -1.07
C GLY A 93 9.09 9.09 -0.90
N VAL A 94 10.41 9.00 -0.77
CA VAL A 94 11.35 10.12 -0.83
C VAL A 94 12.48 9.69 -1.76
N GLY A 95 12.70 10.44 -2.83
CA GLY A 95 13.75 10.20 -3.81
C GLY A 95 14.87 11.21 -3.66
N GLY A 96 16.11 10.78 -3.86
CA GLY A 96 17.32 11.61 -3.79
C GLY A 96 18.47 10.94 -3.04
N ASP A 97 19.66 11.53 -3.14
CA ASP A 97 20.83 11.05 -2.37
C ASP A 97 20.63 11.36 -0.89
N PHE A 98 20.59 10.30 -0.07
CA PHE A 98 20.28 10.38 1.36
C PHE A 98 21.18 11.35 2.14
N ALA A 99 22.46 11.44 1.76
CA ALA A 99 23.42 12.27 2.49
C ALA A 99 23.51 13.70 1.96
N ARG A 100 22.94 14.02 0.78
CA ARG A 100 23.18 15.28 0.07
C ARG A 100 21.92 16.02 -0.38
N GLU A 101 20.79 15.29 -0.57
CA GLU A 101 19.64 15.84 -1.31
C GLU A 101 18.32 15.71 -0.53
N THR A 102 18.16 14.68 0.32
CA THR A 102 16.90 14.49 1.06
C THR A 102 16.95 15.17 2.42
N GLU A 103 15.79 15.61 2.92
CA GLU A 103 15.65 16.24 4.22
C GLU A 103 15.28 15.20 5.30
N LEU A 104 15.85 15.33 6.49
CA LEU A 104 15.62 14.41 7.61
C LEU A 104 14.13 14.29 7.97
N GLU A 105 13.42 15.40 7.97
CA GLU A 105 12.00 15.47 8.31
C GLU A 105 11.14 14.62 7.35
N ASP A 106 11.45 14.64 6.06
CA ASP A 106 10.75 13.85 5.04
C ASP A 106 11.03 12.35 5.21
N GLU A 107 12.30 11.99 5.49
CA GLU A 107 12.68 10.60 5.76
C GLU A 107 12.02 10.06 7.04
N LEU A 108 11.99 10.86 8.11
CA LEU A 108 11.31 10.47 9.35
C LEU A 108 9.80 10.36 9.15
N LYS A 109 9.17 11.27 8.41
CA LYS A 109 7.76 11.19 8.06
C LYS A 109 7.44 9.93 7.25
N LEU A 110 8.33 9.54 6.33
CA LEU A 110 8.22 8.29 5.60
C LEU A 110 8.23 7.09 6.57
N VAL A 111 9.17 7.05 7.51
CA VAL A 111 9.23 5.97 8.53
C VAL A 111 7.95 5.94 9.37
N GLN A 112 7.45 7.10 9.80
CA GLN A 112 6.22 7.18 10.58
C GLN A 112 5.02 6.63 9.80
N LEU A 113 4.88 6.98 8.51
CA LEU A 113 3.75 6.54 7.70
C LEU A 113 3.90 5.09 7.24
N ASN A 114 5.07 4.69 6.70
CA ASN A 114 5.23 3.38 6.07
C ASN A 114 5.55 2.26 7.09
N VAL A 115 6.05 2.59 8.27
CA VAL A 115 6.45 1.60 9.27
C VAL A 115 5.58 1.70 10.52
N THR A 116 5.64 2.84 11.23
CA THR A 116 4.97 2.98 12.53
C THR A 116 3.45 2.85 12.40
N SER A 117 2.84 3.52 11.40
CA SER A 117 1.40 3.47 11.18
C SER A 117 0.92 2.06 10.82
N VAL A 118 1.71 1.33 10.01
CA VAL A 118 1.39 -0.04 9.61
C VAL A 118 1.37 -0.97 10.82
N VAL A 119 2.38 -0.90 11.68
CA VAL A 119 2.42 -1.67 12.93
C VAL A 119 1.26 -1.30 13.84
N HIS A 120 1.01 -0.01 14.03
CA HIS A 120 -0.03 0.49 14.90
C HIS A 120 -1.43 0.04 14.45
N LEU A 121 -1.78 0.30 13.20
CA LEU A 121 -3.10 -0.06 12.67
C LEU A 121 -3.29 -1.57 12.58
N ALA A 122 -2.27 -2.31 12.12
CA ALA A 122 -2.31 -3.77 12.09
C ALA A 122 -2.55 -4.35 13.49
N LYS A 123 -1.88 -3.82 14.54
CA LYS A 123 -2.09 -4.28 15.91
C LYS A 123 -3.53 -4.10 16.37
N ARG A 124 -4.13 -2.92 16.11
CA ARG A 124 -5.53 -2.62 16.46
C ARG A 124 -6.50 -3.58 15.77
N VAL A 125 -6.37 -3.74 14.47
CA VAL A 125 -7.29 -4.53 13.65
C VAL A 125 -7.14 -6.04 13.91
N LEU A 126 -5.90 -6.54 14.00
CA LEU A 126 -5.64 -7.96 14.20
C LEU A 126 -6.14 -8.46 15.55
N GLN A 127 -6.08 -7.65 16.61
CA GLN A 127 -6.65 -8.03 17.91
C GLN A 127 -8.16 -8.32 17.79
N ASP A 128 -8.91 -7.48 17.12
CA ASP A 128 -10.35 -7.68 16.90
C ASP A 128 -10.63 -8.88 15.97
N MET A 129 -9.85 -9.02 14.89
CA MET A 129 -10.02 -10.12 13.93
C MET A 129 -9.73 -11.49 14.56
N VAL A 130 -8.65 -11.61 15.33
CA VAL A 130 -8.27 -12.85 16.02
C VAL A 130 -9.30 -13.21 17.08
N ALA A 131 -9.78 -12.25 17.87
CA ALA A 131 -10.83 -12.48 18.86
C ALA A 131 -12.14 -13.01 18.23
N ARG A 132 -12.42 -12.61 16.98
CA ARG A 132 -13.59 -13.05 16.21
C ARG A 132 -13.34 -14.35 15.42
N GLY A 133 -12.08 -14.73 15.22
CA GLY A 133 -11.71 -15.90 14.43
C GLY A 133 -11.86 -15.71 12.92
N SER A 134 -11.89 -14.47 12.41
CA SER A 134 -12.02 -14.18 10.98
C SER A 134 -11.54 -12.80 10.61
N GLY A 135 -10.92 -12.64 9.45
CA GLY A 135 -10.49 -11.37 8.89
C GLY A 135 -9.44 -11.53 7.78
N ARG A 136 -9.31 -10.49 6.97
CA ARG A 136 -8.34 -10.43 5.86
C ARG A 136 -7.58 -9.12 5.89
N VAL A 137 -6.26 -9.19 5.88
CA VAL A 137 -5.38 -8.00 5.88
C VAL A 137 -4.52 -7.99 4.63
N LEU A 138 -4.55 -6.89 3.88
CA LEU A 138 -3.64 -6.60 2.79
C LEU A 138 -2.70 -5.49 3.23
N VAL A 139 -1.39 -5.69 3.09
CA VAL A 139 -0.38 -4.65 3.30
C VAL A 139 0.29 -4.35 1.96
N THR A 140 0.26 -3.08 1.54
CA THR A 140 0.88 -2.66 0.28
C THR A 140 2.36 -2.37 0.51
N SER A 141 3.19 -3.38 0.29
CA SER A 141 4.64 -3.26 0.21
C SER A 141 5.07 -2.77 -1.19
N SER A 142 6.13 -3.27 -1.75
CA SER A 142 6.65 -2.97 -3.10
C SER A 142 7.66 -4.03 -3.53
N ILE A 143 7.90 -4.17 -4.83
CA ILE A 143 9.07 -4.89 -5.34
C ILE A 143 10.38 -4.26 -4.81
N ALA A 144 10.39 -2.97 -4.52
CA ALA A 144 11.52 -2.26 -3.90
C ALA A 144 11.94 -2.84 -2.54
N GLY A 145 11.02 -3.52 -1.83
CA GLY A 145 11.33 -4.22 -0.59
C GLY A 145 12.14 -5.51 -0.75
N THR A 146 12.42 -5.94 -1.98
CA THR A 146 13.18 -7.17 -2.27
C THR A 146 14.62 -6.92 -2.74
N MET A 147 15.05 -5.66 -2.77
CA MET A 147 16.35 -5.27 -3.29
C MET A 147 16.87 -3.99 -2.64
N PRO A 148 18.19 -3.72 -2.67
CA PRO A 148 18.73 -2.40 -2.33
C PRO A 148 18.21 -1.33 -3.30
N THR A 149 17.83 -0.17 -2.77
CA THR A 149 17.23 0.94 -3.52
C THR A 149 18.04 2.24 -3.37
N PRO A 150 19.23 2.36 -3.97
CA PRO A 150 19.96 3.63 -4.00
C PRO A 150 19.07 4.76 -4.51
N LEU A 151 19.19 5.94 -3.89
CA LEU A 151 18.37 7.14 -4.12
C LEU A 151 16.91 7.04 -3.62
N GLU A 152 16.54 5.94 -2.98
CA GLU A 152 15.28 5.69 -2.27
C GLU A 152 15.54 4.81 -1.03
N ALA A 153 16.66 5.06 -0.31
CA ALA A 153 17.19 4.13 0.69
C ALA A 153 16.19 3.83 1.81
N VAL A 154 15.56 4.84 2.40
CA VAL A 154 14.58 4.67 3.48
C VAL A 154 13.28 4.07 2.95
N TYR A 155 12.85 4.45 1.74
CA TYR A 155 11.67 3.87 1.12
C TYR A 155 11.81 2.35 0.93
N GLY A 156 12.87 1.89 0.26
CA GLY A 156 13.08 0.47 0.06
C GLY A 156 13.20 -0.30 1.36
N ALA A 157 13.92 0.24 2.34
CA ALA A 157 14.01 -0.34 3.68
C ALA A 157 12.64 -0.43 4.37
N SER A 158 11.78 0.58 4.24
CA SER A 158 10.42 0.56 4.78
C SER A 158 9.58 -0.55 4.13
N LYS A 159 9.72 -0.75 2.82
CA LYS A 159 9.00 -1.80 2.07
C LYS A 159 9.52 -3.21 2.38
N ALA A 160 10.81 -3.35 2.65
CA ALA A 160 11.40 -4.60 3.16
C ALA A 160 10.90 -4.92 4.57
N PHE A 161 10.77 -3.90 5.45
CA PHE A 161 10.14 -4.07 6.75
C PHE A 161 8.72 -4.60 6.63
N GLU A 162 7.87 -3.97 5.80
CA GLU A 162 6.47 -4.39 5.62
C GLU A 162 6.38 -5.85 5.13
N LEU A 163 7.25 -6.27 4.20
CA LEU A 163 7.28 -7.64 3.71
C LEU A 163 7.65 -8.62 4.82
N SER A 164 8.74 -8.37 5.55
CA SER A 164 9.18 -9.20 6.66
C SER A 164 8.14 -9.27 7.79
N PHE A 165 7.50 -8.14 8.10
CA PHE A 165 6.43 -8.03 9.10
C PHE A 165 5.21 -8.90 8.71
N VAL A 166 4.75 -8.81 7.46
CA VAL A 166 3.64 -9.64 6.96
C VAL A 166 3.98 -11.12 7.03
N GLN A 167 5.19 -11.52 6.62
CA GLN A 167 5.61 -12.92 6.67
C GLN A 167 5.65 -13.47 8.10
N SER A 168 6.11 -12.68 9.06
CA SER A 168 6.14 -13.04 10.47
C SER A 168 4.74 -13.18 11.05
N LEU A 169 3.88 -12.18 10.82
CA LEU A 169 2.48 -12.22 11.25
C LEU A 169 1.71 -13.38 10.64
N ARG A 170 1.99 -13.74 9.39
CA ARG A 170 1.36 -14.89 8.75
C ARG A 170 1.62 -16.19 9.52
N ALA A 171 2.84 -16.38 10.01
CA ALA A 171 3.18 -17.55 10.83
C ALA A 171 2.46 -17.52 12.19
N GLU A 172 2.39 -16.34 12.83
CA GLU A 172 1.69 -16.17 14.11
C GLU A 172 0.17 -16.33 13.99
N LEU A 173 -0.41 -15.93 12.86
CA LEU A 173 -1.86 -15.99 12.61
C LEU A 173 -2.36 -17.36 12.11
N LYS A 174 -1.45 -18.33 11.93
CA LYS A 174 -1.82 -19.68 11.57
C LYS A 174 -2.83 -20.21 12.58
N ASP A 175 -3.87 -20.84 12.08
CA ASP A 175 -4.96 -21.44 12.89
C ASP A 175 -5.89 -20.43 13.62
N THR A 176 -5.76 -19.11 13.35
CA THR A 176 -6.66 -18.09 13.93
C THR A 176 -7.89 -17.77 13.07
N GLY A 177 -7.96 -18.28 11.84
CA GLY A 177 -8.99 -17.88 10.87
C GLY A 177 -8.75 -16.51 10.21
N VAL A 178 -7.62 -15.83 10.53
CA VAL A 178 -7.22 -14.55 9.94
C VAL A 178 -6.10 -14.76 8.92
N THR A 179 -6.22 -14.12 7.76
CA THR A 179 -5.19 -14.16 6.72
C THR A 179 -4.56 -12.78 6.51
N ILE A 180 -3.26 -12.77 6.18
CA ILE A 180 -2.52 -11.55 5.84
C ILE A 180 -1.75 -11.78 4.55
N THR A 181 -1.78 -10.78 3.65
CA THR A 181 -1.20 -10.83 2.30
C THR A 181 -0.34 -9.59 2.06
N ALA A 182 0.86 -9.76 1.52
CA ALA A 182 1.69 -8.66 1.05
C ALA A 182 1.43 -8.40 -0.44
N LEU A 183 0.97 -7.19 -0.77
CA LEU A 183 0.89 -6.71 -2.14
C LEU A 183 2.22 -6.04 -2.50
N GLN A 184 2.90 -6.52 -3.53
CA GLN A 184 4.19 -6.02 -4.00
C GLN A 184 4.06 -5.45 -5.43
N PRO A 185 3.61 -4.19 -5.58
CA PRO A 185 3.56 -3.55 -6.88
C PRO A 185 4.95 -3.30 -7.44
N GLY A 186 5.07 -3.39 -8.77
CA GLY A 186 6.13 -2.70 -9.50
C GLY A 186 5.81 -1.22 -9.71
N PRO A 187 6.61 -0.46 -10.46
CA PRO A 187 6.31 0.92 -10.82
C PRO A 187 4.91 1.03 -11.40
N THR A 188 4.06 1.86 -10.79
CA THR A 188 2.63 1.96 -11.09
C THR A 188 2.29 3.40 -11.45
N ASN A 189 1.46 3.60 -12.46
CA ASN A 189 1.04 4.91 -12.95
C ASN A 189 0.14 5.63 -11.94
N THR A 190 0.75 6.34 -11.03
CA THR A 190 0.11 7.09 -9.96
C THR A 190 0.89 8.39 -9.70
N ASN A 191 0.34 9.29 -8.90
CA ASN A 191 1.07 10.49 -8.45
C ASN A 191 2.17 10.17 -7.41
N PHE A 192 2.55 8.91 -7.22
CA PHE A 192 3.55 8.51 -6.22
C PHE A 192 4.93 9.12 -6.53
N PHE A 193 5.43 8.94 -7.75
CA PHE A 193 6.75 9.44 -8.16
C PHE A 193 6.83 10.97 -8.12
N HIS A 194 5.76 11.65 -8.54
CA HIS A 194 5.66 13.11 -8.42
C HIS A 194 5.80 13.56 -6.95
N ARG A 195 5.07 12.91 -6.04
CA ARG A 195 5.15 13.25 -4.61
C ARG A 195 6.48 12.88 -3.96
N ALA A 196 7.18 11.89 -4.52
CA ALA A 196 8.51 11.47 -4.07
C ALA A 196 9.65 12.35 -4.64
N GLY A 197 9.34 13.39 -5.44
CA GLY A 197 10.35 14.26 -6.06
C GLY A 197 11.12 13.58 -7.20
N MET A 198 10.53 12.58 -7.88
CA MET A 198 11.21 11.73 -8.87
C MET A 198 10.72 11.95 -10.31
N ASP A 199 10.12 13.10 -10.63
CA ASP A 199 9.55 13.38 -11.96
C ASP A 199 10.59 13.35 -13.09
N ASP A 200 11.83 13.70 -12.80
CA ASP A 200 12.93 13.76 -13.75
C ASP A 200 13.72 12.45 -13.89
N THR A 201 13.33 11.42 -13.12
CA THR A 201 13.93 10.08 -13.19
C THR A 201 13.33 9.25 -14.33
N LYS A 202 13.99 8.16 -14.71
CA LYS A 202 13.43 7.24 -15.72
C LYS A 202 12.13 6.61 -15.26
N VAL A 203 12.05 6.21 -13.99
CA VAL A 203 10.85 5.56 -13.45
C VAL A 203 9.70 6.54 -13.25
N GLY A 204 9.98 7.81 -12.93
CA GLY A 204 8.95 8.84 -12.73
C GLY A 204 8.41 9.44 -14.02
N SER A 205 9.24 9.53 -15.07
CA SER A 205 8.92 10.29 -16.28
C SER A 205 8.43 9.46 -17.47
N GLU A 206 8.60 8.13 -17.44
CA GLU A 206 8.28 7.27 -18.57
C GLU A 206 7.12 6.32 -18.24
N GLY A 207 5.90 6.65 -18.69
CA GLY A 207 4.73 5.78 -18.56
C GLY A 207 4.89 4.37 -19.16
N LYS A 208 5.98 4.11 -19.88
CA LYS A 208 6.33 2.77 -20.42
C LYS A 208 6.69 1.74 -19.34
N TYR A 209 7.08 2.18 -18.15
CA TYR A 209 7.52 1.30 -17.06
C TYR A 209 6.50 1.18 -15.92
N THR A 210 5.37 1.85 -16.04
CA THR A 210 4.35 1.89 -15.01
C THR A 210 3.20 0.94 -15.31
N ASN A 211 2.74 0.26 -14.27
CA ASN A 211 1.58 -0.62 -14.34
C ASN A 211 0.29 0.18 -14.11
N ASP A 212 -0.83 -0.34 -14.61
CA ASP A 212 -2.15 0.23 -14.33
C ASP A 212 -2.50 -0.01 -12.84
N PRO A 213 -2.82 1.04 -12.05
CA PRO A 213 -3.19 0.89 -10.65
C PRO A 213 -4.44 0.02 -10.45
N ARG A 214 -5.35 -0.01 -11.42
CA ARG A 214 -6.53 -0.86 -11.37
C ARG A 214 -6.17 -2.35 -11.48
N ASP A 215 -5.26 -2.70 -12.39
CA ASP A 215 -4.80 -4.08 -12.52
C ASP A 215 -4.04 -4.54 -11.26
N VAL A 216 -3.23 -3.65 -10.68
CA VAL A 216 -2.54 -3.90 -9.41
C VAL A 216 -3.54 -4.14 -8.28
N ALA A 217 -4.55 -3.29 -8.16
CA ALA A 217 -5.60 -3.40 -7.14
C ALA A 217 -6.40 -4.69 -7.28
N ARG A 218 -6.81 -5.04 -8.52
CA ARG A 218 -7.54 -6.29 -8.80
C ARG A 218 -6.72 -7.52 -8.41
N GLN A 219 -5.45 -7.58 -8.82
CA GLN A 219 -4.56 -8.69 -8.46
C GLN A 219 -4.34 -8.78 -6.94
N GLY A 220 -4.20 -7.63 -6.25
CA GLY A 220 -4.10 -7.56 -4.80
C GLY A 220 -5.35 -8.08 -4.10
N TYR A 221 -6.53 -7.67 -4.55
CA TYR A 221 -7.80 -8.13 -4.04
C TYR A 221 -7.98 -9.66 -4.23
N GLU A 222 -7.72 -10.17 -5.42
CA GLU A 222 -7.79 -11.61 -5.71
C GLU A 222 -6.84 -12.41 -4.79
N ALA A 223 -5.60 -11.96 -4.64
CA ALA A 223 -4.63 -12.60 -3.76
C ALA A 223 -5.06 -12.59 -2.28
N LEU A 224 -5.66 -11.47 -1.82
CA LEU A 224 -6.23 -11.33 -0.48
C LEU A 224 -7.38 -12.32 -0.27
N MET A 225 -8.30 -12.42 -1.23
CA MET A 225 -9.45 -13.34 -1.13
C MET A 225 -9.02 -14.81 -1.15
N ASP A 226 -7.99 -15.14 -1.94
CA ASP A 226 -7.38 -16.48 -2.00
C ASP A 226 -6.50 -16.81 -0.78
N GLY A 227 -6.25 -15.86 0.12
CA GLY A 227 -5.39 -16.04 1.29
C GLY A 227 -3.92 -16.28 0.94
N LYS A 228 -3.45 -15.76 -0.20
CA LYS A 228 -2.02 -15.85 -0.61
C LYS A 228 -1.13 -15.09 0.37
N ASP A 229 0.10 -15.56 0.51
CA ASP A 229 1.12 -14.90 1.37
C ASP A 229 1.59 -13.58 0.79
N HIS A 230 1.84 -13.55 -0.52
CA HIS A 230 2.21 -12.35 -1.25
C HIS A 230 1.82 -12.43 -2.73
N ILE A 231 1.86 -11.29 -3.40
CA ILE A 231 1.67 -11.17 -4.84
C ILE A 231 2.57 -10.08 -5.41
N PHE A 232 3.38 -10.41 -6.40
CA PHE A 232 4.00 -9.44 -7.29
C PHE A 232 2.93 -8.95 -8.28
N ALA A 233 2.32 -7.82 -7.99
CA ALA A 233 1.22 -7.30 -8.78
C ALA A 233 1.76 -6.36 -9.84
N ALA A 234 1.55 -6.72 -11.07
CA ALA A 234 1.71 -5.94 -12.29
C ALA A 234 1.89 -6.80 -13.53
N SER A 235 2.64 -6.31 -14.52
CA SER A 235 2.98 -7.01 -15.75
C SER A 235 3.76 -8.31 -15.49
N MET A 236 3.77 -9.21 -16.48
CA MET A 236 4.59 -10.43 -16.46
C MET A 236 6.07 -10.13 -16.17
N LYS A 237 6.55 -8.97 -16.62
CA LYS A 237 7.92 -8.52 -16.37
C LYS A 237 8.17 -8.31 -14.89
N THR A 238 7.31 -7.60 -14.17
CA THR A 238 7.44 -7.37 -12.71
C THR A 238 7.38 -8.68 -11.93
N LYS A 239 6.53 -9.62 -12.35
CA LYS A 239 6.45 -10.95 -11.72
C LYS A 239 7.75 -11.72 -11.90
N MET A 240 8.33 -11.73 -13.10
CA MET A 240 9.62 -12.37 -13.37
C MET A 240 10.76 -11.69 -12.60
N GLU A 241 10.80 -10.37 -12.55
CA GLU A 241 11.80 -9.61 -11.80
C GLU A 241 11.74 -9.91 -10.30
N GLY A 242 10.53 -10.02 -9.73
CA GLY A 242 10.33 -10.38 -8.32
C GLY A 242 10.76 -11.81 -8.00
N GLU A 243 10.37 -12.79 -8.81
CA GLU A 243 10.68 -14.19 -8.57
C GLU A 243 12.16 -14.52 -8.87
N LEU A 244 12.69 -14.07 -9.99
CA LEU A 244 14.09 -14.32 -10.40
C LEU A 244 15.08 -13.43 -9.67
N GLY A 245 14.64 -12.29 -9.17
CA GLY A 245 15.46 -11.35 -8.41
C GLY A 245 16.12 -11.96 -7.17
N LYS A 246 15.55 -13.03 -6.62
CA LYS A 246 16.13 -13.76 -5.47
C LYS A 246 17.51 -14.36 -5.77
N PHE A 247 17.83 -14.60 -7.04
CA PHE A 247 19.10 -15.21 -7.48
C PHE A 247 20.13 -14.19 -8.00
N ILE A 248 19.76 -12.92 -8.10
CA ILE A 248 20.64 -11.85 -8.58
C ILE A 248 21.39 -11.26 -7.37
N PRO A 249 22.73 -11.07 -7.43
CA PRO A 249 23.47 -10.40 -6.38
C PRO A 249 22.94 -8.98 -6.09
N ASP A 250 22.90 -8.59 -4.82
CA ASP A 250 22.36 -7.31 -4.40
C ASP A 250 23.09 -6.11 -4.99
N SER A 251 24.42 -6.24 -5.25
CA SER A 251 25.19 -5.19 -5.93
C SER A 251 24.70 -4.89 -7.35
N LEU A 252 24.30 -5.92 -8.09
CA LEU A 252 23.75 -5.76 -9.44
C LEU A 252 22.34 -5.17 -9.42
N LYS A 253 21.51 -5.60 -8.46
CA LYS A 253 20.18 -5.01 -8.25
C LYS A 253 20.28 -3.52 -7.89
N ALA A 254 21.22 -3.17 -6.99
CA ALA A 254 21.48 -1.80 -6.59
C ALA A 254 21.88 -0.93 -7.79
N GLU A 255 22.78 -1.43 -8.65
CA GLU A 255 23.19 -0.70 -9.87
C GLU A 255 22.04 -0.51 -10.85
N GLN A 256 21.20 -1.54 -11.04
CA GLN A 256 20.01 -1.46 -11.87
C GLN A 256 19.02 -0.43 -11.34
N HIS A 257 18.73 -0.49 -10.03
CA HIS A 257 17.80 0.44 -9.38
C HIS A 257 18.32 1.87 -9.52
N ARG A 258 19.60 2.10 -9.22
CA ARG A 258 20.22 3.42 -9.35
C ARG A 258 20.01 4.02 -10.73
N LYS A 259 20.26 3.25 -11.80
CA LYS A 259 20.04 3.70 -13.19
C LYS A 259 18.58 4.09 -13.49
N MET A 260 17.62 3.56 -12.77
CA MET A 260 16.21 3.91 -12.91
C MET A 260 15.82 5.14 -12.09
N ALA A 261 16.40 5.29 -10.91
CA ALA A 261 16.13 6.37 -9.96
C ALA A 261 17.01 7.62 -10.17
N GLU A 262 18.08 7.54 -10.95
CA GLU A 262 18.91 8.71 -11.30
C GLU A 262 18.13 9.70 -12.19
N PRO A 263 18.25 11.02 -11.91
CA PRO A 263 17.73 12.05 -12.79
C PRO A 263 18.26 11.90 -14.21
N LYS A 264 17.41 12.15 -15.20
CA LYS A 264 17.84 12.18 -16.60
C LYS A 264 18.83 13.32 -16.77
N LYS A 265 20.03 13.03 -17.29
CA LYS A 265 20.96 14.09 -17.69
C LYS A 265 20.23 15.02 -18.65
N LYS A 266 20.13 16.31 -18.29
CA LYS A 266 19.66 17.32 -19.25
C LYS A 266 20.59 17.22 -20.45
N ALA A 267 20.02 16.98 -21.64
CA ALA A 267 20.76 17.09 -22.88
C ALA A 267 21.33 18.51 -22.95
N SER A 268 22.64 18.64 -22.85
CA SER A 268 23.37 19.91 -23.00
C SER A 268 23.30 20.39 -24.42
#